data_e3c9d800d1e178748aec2bb1ca2b5c73
#
_entry.id   e3c9d800d1e178748aec2bb1ca2b5c73
#
_cell.length_a   1.000
_cell.length_b   1.000
_cell.length_c   1.000
_cell.angle_alpha   90.00
_cell.angle_beta   90.00
_cell.angle_gamma   90.00
#
_symmetry.space_group_name_H-M   'P 1'
#
loop_
_entity.id
_entity.type
_entity.pdbx_description
1 polymer ?
#
loop_
_entity_poly.entity_id
_entity_poly.type
_entity_poly.pdbx_seq_one_letter_code
_entity_poly.pdbx_strand_id
1 'polypeptide(L)'
;MKRTMLLIASMTLALLMVAGMALAQDGVRKVCDTNCNGTDGDDHLIGTANPNTIRGLKGADLIEGKARHDTLYGGAGGDAVYGGSGEDETYGGGGNDYVDGGYGEDYIATGSGNDTVAARDGFEDQIYCGDGYDRVYVNRIDVLHDCEKKLTNKPQP
;
A
#
# COMPACT_ATOMS: atom_id res chain seq x y z
N MET A 1 -8.10 49.35 -17.02
CA MET A 1 -8.83 48.47 -16.10
C MET A 1 -8.31 47.02 -16.12
N LYS A 2 -6.98 46.77 -16.08
CA LYS A 2 -6.42 45.38 -16.11
C LYS A 2 -5.34 45.11 -15.00
N ARG A 3 -5.23 45.99 -13.99
CA ARG A 3 -4.22 45.81 -12.91
C ARG A 3 -4.79 45.53 -11.52
N THR A 4 -6.10 45.53 -11.33
CA THR A 4 -6.73 45.33 -10.01
C THR A 4 -7.19 43.91 -9.72
N MET A 5 -7.16 42.99 -10.70
CA MET A 5 -7.59 41.59 -10.49
C MET A 5 -6.50 40.64 -10.01
N LEU A 6 -5.20 41.04 -10.08
CA LEU A 6 -4.08 40.17 -9.72
C LEU A 6 -3.71 40.26 -8.23
N LEU A 7 -4.20 41.26 -7.51
CA LEU A 7 -3.89 41.46 -6.07
C LEU A 7 -4.88 40.76 -5.12
N ILE A 8 -6.05 40.37 -5.60
CA ILE A 8 -7.06 39.74 -4.75
C ILE A 8 -6.78 38.23 -4.60
N ALA A 9 -6.17 37.58 -5.59
CA ALA A 9 -5.82 36.17 -5.53
C ALA A 9 -4.65 35.87 -4.58
N SER A 10 -3.74 36.84 -4.33
CA SER A 10 -2.60 36.65 -3.43
C SER A 10 -2.97 36.91 -1.96
N MET A 11 -3.99 37.70 -1.67
CA MET A 11 -4.42 38.00 -0.30
C MET A 11 -5.26 36.88 0.32
N THR A 12 -6.01 36.12 -0.48
CA THR A 12 -6.79 34.98 0.02
C THR A 12 -5.92 33.80 0.40
N LEU A 13 -4.79 33.59 -0.28
CA LEU A 13 -3.86 32.51 0.06
C LEU A 13 -3.05 32.82 1.34
N ALA A 14 -2.73 34.08 1.60
CA ALA A 14 -2.02 34.50 2.79
C ALA A 14 -2.90 34.50 4.06
N LEU A 15 -4.21 34.68 3.92
CA LEU A 15 -5.13 34.69 5.07
C LEU A 15 -5.46 33.27 5.56
N LEU A 16 -5.34 32.24 4.73
CA LEU A 16 -5.51 30.84 5.12
C LEU A 16 -4.32 30.31 5.97
N MET A 17 -3.15 30.90 5.85
CA MET A 17 -1.98 30.50 6.64
C MET A 17 -1.99 31.03 8.08
N VAL A 18 -2.78 32.06 8.40
CA VAL A 18 -2.81 32.68 9.74
C VAL A 18 -3.82 32.02 10.67
N ALA A 19 -4.74 31.24 10.16
CA ALA A 19 -5.83 30.66 10.97
C ALA A 19 -5.47 29.34 11.66
N GLY A 20 -4.23 28.82 11.53
CA GLY A 20 -3.83 27.57 12.21
C GLY A 20 -4.72 26.36 11.85
N MET A 21 -5.49 26.44 10.78
CA MET A 21 -6.14 25.28 10.22
C MET A 21 -5.05 24.42 9.58
N ALA A 22 -4.61 23.38 10.27
CA ALA A 22 -4.06 22.23 9.59
C ALA A 22 -5.11 21.84 8.54
N LEU A 23 -4.84 22.12 7.28
CA LEU A 23 -5.51 21.41 6.19
C LEU A 23 -5.18 19.95 6.52
N ALA A 24 -6.21 19.16 6.87
CA ALA A 24 -6.06 17.73 6.81
C ALA A 24 -5.43 17.48 5.44
N GLN A 25 -4.27 16.86 5.40
CA GLN A 25 -3.68 16.45 4.13
C GLN A 25 -4.60 15.37 3.62
N ASP A 26 -5.58 15.79 2.79
CA ASP A 26 -6.38 14.83 2.05
C ASP A 26 -5.41 14.01 1.22
N GLY A 27 -5.58 12.70 1.22
CA GLY A 27 -4.75 11.78 0.46
C GLY A 27 -4.74 12.12 -1.03
N VAL A 28 -3.74 11.65 -1.72
CA VAL A 28 -3.56 11.92 -3.15
C VAL A 28 -3.78 10.68 -4.00
N ARG A 29 -4.22 10.87 -5.23
CA ARG A 29 -4.15 9.83 -6.26
C ARG A 29 -2.98 10.13 -7.19
N LYS A 30 -2.02 9.20 -7.29
CA LYS A 30 -0.75 9.41 -7.98
C LYS A 30 -0.30 8.17 -8.75
N VAL A 31 0.17 8.39 -9.98
CA VAL A 31 0.87 7.36 -10.76
C VAL A 31 2.37 7.51 -10.54
N CYS A 32 3.05 6.40 -10.26
CA CYS A 32 4.45 6.34 -9.87
C CYS A 32 5.27 5.70 -10.99
N ASP A 33 6.08 6.48 -11.70
CA ASP A 33 6.90 5.91 -12.80
C ASP A 33 8.06 5.04 -12.30
N THR A 34 8.64 5.37 -11.14
CA THR A 34 9.72 4.61 -10.48
C THR A 34 9.54 4.64 -8.97
N ASN A 35 10.02 5.68 -8.28
CA ASN A 35 9.92 5.86 -6.85
C ASN A 35 8.84 6.88 -6.51
N CYS A 36 8.00 6.59 -5.53
CA CYS A 36 6.98 7.53 -5.14
C CYS A 36 6.59 7.37 -3.65
N ASN A 37 6.33 8.49 -3.02
CA ASN A 37 5.77 8.52 -1.69
C ASN A 37 4.38 9.17 -1.74
N GLY A 38 3.50 8.67 -0.90
CA GLY A 38 2.23 9.30 -0.55
C GLY A 38 2.42 10.48 0.41
N THR A 39 1.40 10.72 1.19
CA THR A 39 1.29 11.79 2.18
C THR A 39 1.06 11.19 3.60
N ASP A 40 0.59 11.99 4.54
CA ASP A 40 0.11 11.50 5.84
C ASP A 40 -1.42 11.22 5.84
N GLY A 41 -2.08 11.21 4.69
CA GLY A 41 -3.51 10.93 4.51
C GLY A 41 -3.75 9.75 3.58
N ASP A 42 -4.99 9.30 3.45
CA ASP A 42 -5.39 8.12 2.67
C ASP A 42 -5.12 8.29 1.17
N ASP A 43 -4.11 7.60 0.65
CA ASP A 43 -3.63 7.77 -0.72
C ASP A 43 -4.05 6.61 -1.66
N HIS A 44 -4.06 6.90 -2.95
CA HIS A 44 -4.14 5.89 -4.01
C HIS A 44 -2.91 6.00 -4.92
N LEU A 45 -1.94 5.11 -4.71
CA LEU A 45 -0.65 5.11 -5.40
C LEU A 45 -0.62 3.96 -6.41
N ILE A 46 -0.32 4.29 -7.65
CA ILE A 46 -0.40 3.34 -8.75
C ILE A 46 0.94 3.27 -9.46
N GLY A 47 1.56 2.11 -9.44
CA GLY A 47 2.75 1.79 -10.20
C GLY A 47 2.50 1.66 -11.70
N THR A 48 3.50 1.21 -12.40
CA THR A 48 3.50 1.09 -13.87
C THR A 48 3.95 -0.31 -14.32
N ALA A 49 4.32 -0.44 -15.57
CA ALA A 49 4.95 -1.66 -16.09
C ALA A 49 6.48 -1.67 -15.90
N ASN A 50 7.04 -0.77 -15.10
CA ASN A 50 8.45 -0.73 -14.73
C ASN A 50 8.58 -1.04 -13.24
N PRO A 51 9.74 -1.52 -12.76
CA PRO A 51 9.97 -1.69 -11.35
C PRO A 51 9.76 -0.40 -10.56
N ASN A 52 8.96 -0.48 -9.50
CA ASN A 52 8.59 0.67 -8.68
C ASN A 52 9.03 0.49 -7.22
N THR A 53 9.29 1.59 -6.54
CA THR A 53 9.35 1.63 -5.07
C THR A 53 8.32 2.63 -4.59
N ILE A 54 7.28 2.15 -3.93
CA ILE A 54 6.12 2.97 -3.51
C ILE A 54 5.98 2.91 -1.98
N ARG A 55 5.72 4.06 -1.36
CA ARG A 55 5.48 4.17 0.08
C ARG A 55 4.23 4.98 0.34
N GLY A 56 3.26 4.41 1.06
CA GLY A 56 2.04 5.08 1.52
C GLY A 56 2.37 6.15 2.56
N LEU A 57 3.08 5.80 3.60
CA LEU A 57 3.49 6.54 4.78
C LEU A 57 2.50 6.41 5.93
N LYS A 58 1.54 7.31 6.09
CA LYS A 58 0.44 7.20 7.07
C LYS A 58 -0.88 7.34 6.34
N GLY A 59 -1.95 6.85 6.95
CA GLY A 59 -3.27 6.86 6.38
C GLY A 59 -3.72 5.45 6.01
N ALA A 60 -4.90 5.32 5.46
CA ALA A 60 -5.39 4.07 4.89
C ALA A 60 -5.16 4.10 3.37
N ASP A 61 -4.04 3.53 2.94
CA ASP A 61 -3.55 3.66 1.59
C ASP A 61 -3.97 2.50 0.68
N LEU A 62 -4.19 2.81 -0.59
CA LEU A 62 -4.33 1.83 -1.66
C LEU A 62 -3.09 1.89 -2.56
N ILE A 63 -2.31 0.82 -2.60
CA ILE A 63 -1.07 0.73 -3.36
C ILE A 63 -1.18 -0.40 -4.37
N GLU A 64 -0.90 -0.09 -5.63
CA GLU A 64 -0.91 -1.05 -6.74
C GLU A 64 0.44 -1.01 -7.47
N GLY A 65 1.24 -2.09 -7.42
CA GLY A 65 2.54 -2.19 -8.11
C GLY A 65 2.38 -2.33 -9.63
N LYS A 66 1.51 -3.22 -10.07
CA LYS A 66 1.13 -3.56 -11.45
C LYS A 66 1.96 -4.67 -12.06
N ALA A 67 3.17 -4.40 -12.51
CA ALA A 67 3.94 -5.42 -13.23
C ALA A 67 5.44 -5.26 -13.01
N ARG A 68 6.16 -6.39 -13.10
CA ARG A 68 7.58 -6.55 -12.78
C ARG A 68 7.83 -6.55 -11.28
N HIS A 69 9.11 -6.45 -10.90
CA HIS A 69 9.52 -6.52 -9.49
C HIS A 69 9.32 -5.17 -8.84
N ASP A 70 8.37 -5.08 -7.93
CA ASP A 70 8.03 -3.88 -7.19
C ASP A 70 8.41 -4.01 -5.71
N THR A 71 8.69 -2.90 -5.06
CA THR A 71 8.87 -2.83 -3.60
C THR A 71 7.85 -1.86 -3.02
N LEU A 72 6.89 -2.37 -2.28
CA LEU A 72 5.71 -1.64 -1.83
C LEU A 72 5.65 -1.61 -0.31
N TYR A 73 5.44 -0.41 0.26
CA TYR A 73 5.30 -0.19 1.68
C TYR A 73 3.98 0.51 1.95
N GLY A 74 3.05 -0.13 2.68
CA GLY A 74 1.83 0.50 3.19
C GLY A 74 2.20 1.62 4.15
N GLY A 75 2.68 1.26 5.31
CA GLY A 75 3.16 2.22 6.28
C GLY A 75 2.45 2.12 7.61
N ALA A 76 1.81 3.19 8.03
CA ALA A 76 1.02 3.18 9.26
C ALA A 76 -0.44 3.50 8.94
N GLY A 77 -1.33 2.59 9.27
CA GLY A 77 -2.76 2.68 8.95
C GLY A 77 -3.28 1.32 8.53
N GLY A 78 -4.49 1.25 8.02
CA GLY A 78 -5.03 0.00 7.47
C GLY A 78 -4.95 0.01 5.96
N ASP A 79 -3.88 -0.56 5.42
CA ASP A 79 -3.51 -0.41 4.02
C ASP A 79 -4.00 -1.58 3.14
N ALA A 80 -4.18 -1.30 1.85
CA ALA A 80 -4.41 -2.31 0.83
C ALA A 80 -3.27 -2.28 -0.18
N VAL A 81 -2.41 -3.32 -0.17
CA VAL A 81 -1.21 -3.41 -0.98
C VAL A 81 -1.34 -4.55 -1.96
N TYR A 82 -1.19 -4.25 -3.24
CA TYR A 82 -1.25 -5.20 -4.34
C TYR A 82 0.07 -5.18 -5.12
N GLY A 83 0.83 -6.26 -5.08
CA GLY A 83 2.06 -6.43 -5.86
C GLY A 83 1.78 -6.39 -7.36
N GLY A 84 1.04 -7.36 -7.82
CA GLY A 84 0.57 -7.43 -9.20
C GLY A 84 1.11 -8.61 -9.96
N SER A 85 2.08 -8.43 -10.83
CA SER A 85 2.76 -9.53 -11.50
C SER A 85 4.25 -9.32 -11.58
N GLY A 86 5.01 -10.26 -11.11
CA GLY A 86 6.47 -10.22 -10.97
C GLY A 86 6.86 -10.89 -9.66
N GLU A 87 8.08 -10.77 -9.28
CA GLU A 87 8.56 -11.16 -7.96
C GLU A 87 8.60 -9.88 -7.11
N ASP A 88 7.57 -9.69 -6.28
CA ASP A 88 7.35 -8.43 -5.58
C ASP A 88 7.77 -8.52 -4.10
N GLU A 89 8.19 -7.38 -3.54
CA GLU A 89 8.39 -7.22 -2.10
C GLU A 89 7.30 -6.32 -1.53
N THR A 90 6.40 -6.86 -0.70
CA THR A 90 5.27 -6.13 -0.15
C THR A 90 5.33 -6.09 1.37
N TYR A 91 5.16 -4.90 1.93
CA TYR A 91 5.19 -4.62 3.36
C TYR A 91 3.92 -3.89 3.77
N GLY A 92 3.09 -4.48 4.65
CA GLY A 92 1.91 -3.84 5.22
C GLY A 92 2.31 -2.70 6.14
N GLY A 93 2.94 -3.04 7.25
CA GLY A 93 3.47 -2.07 8.20
C GLY A 93 2.80 -2.15 9.55
N GLY A 94 2.07 -1.14 9.94
CA GLY A 94 1.36 -1.13 11.21
C GLY A 94 -0.09 -0.74 11.04
N GLY A 95 -0.98 -1.59 11.53
CA GLY A 95 -2.42 -1.46 11.36
C GLY A 95 -3.01 -2.77 10.87
N ASN A 96 -4.25 -2.76 10.42
CA ASN A 96 -4.86 -3.99 9.89
C ASN A 96 -4.83 -3.94 8.37
N ASP A 97 -3.89 -4.65 7.77
CA ASP A 97 -3.57 -4.53 6.38
C ASP A 97 -4.18 -5.67 5.53
N TYR A 98 -4.42 -5.38 4.28
CA TYR A 98 -4.67 -6.36 3.23
C TYR A 98 -3.50 -6.35 2.27
N VAL A 99 -2.81 -7.49 2.13
CA VAL A 99 -1.66 -7.63 1.24
C VAL A 99 -1.91 -8.78 0.27
N ASP A 100 -1.81 -8.47 -1.01
CA ASP A 100 -1.91 -9.42 -2.11
C ASP A 100 -0.58 -9.36 -2.90
N GLY A 101 0.22 -10.44 -2.85
CA GLY A 101 1.47 -10.54 -3.62
C GLY A 101 1.21 -10.44 -5.10
N GLY A 102 0.25 -11.21 -5.57
CA GLY A 102 -0.15 -11.25 -6.97
C GLY A 102 0.34 -12.51 -7.66
N TYR A 103 0.86 -12.38 -8.88
CA TYR A 103 1.46 -13.48 -9.63
C TYR A 103 2.98 -13.43 -9.56
N GLY A 104 3.60 -14.46 -9.09
CA GLY A 104 5.06 -14.62 -9.02
C GLY A 104 5.51 -15.16 -7.67
N GLU A 105 6.82 -15.34 -7.50
CA GLU A 105 7.40 -15.71 -6.21
C GLU A 105 7.60 -14.44 -5.37
N ASP A 106 6.69 -14.19 -4.43
CA ASP A 106 6.62 -12.94 -3.71
C ASP A 106 7.19 -13.03 -2.30
N TYR A 107 7.71 -11.90 -1.82
CA TYR A 107 8.03 -11.67 -0.42
C TYR A 107 6.97 -10.77 0.21
N ILE A 108 6.27 -11.28 1.22
CA ILE A 108 5.17 -10.60 1.89
C ILE A 108 5.48 -10.48 3.39
N ALA A 109 5.50 -9.28 3.93
CA ALA A 109 5.62 -9.03 5.36
C ALA A 109 4.53 -8.06 5.83
N THR A 110 3.56 -8.54 6.62
CA THR A 110 2.41 -7.70 6.98
C THR A 110 2.69 -6.79 8.17
N GLY A 111 3.50 -7.24 9.15
CA GLY A 111 3.98 -6.37 10.20
C GLY A 111 3.20 -6.47 11.49
N SER A 112 2.55 -5.40 11.95
CA SER A 112 1.80 -5.43 13.20
C SER A 112 0.33 -5.06 13.00
N GLY A 113 -0.57 -5.89 13.52
CA GLY A 113 -2.01 -5.72 13.37
C GLY A 113 -2.71 -7.04 13.12
N ASN A 114 -3.97 -7.00 12.75
CA ASN A 114 -4.70 -8.21 12.34
C ASN A 114 -4.86 -8.18 10.83
N ASP A 115 -3.95 -8.84 10.15
CA ASP A 115 -3.75 -8.69 8.73
C ASP A 115 -4.45 -9.78 7.90
N THR A 116 -4.59 -9.51 6.63
CA THR A 116 -5.11 -10.48 5.66
C THR A 116 -4.17 -10.56 4.47
N VAL A 117 -3.63 -11.75 4.22
CA VAL A 117 -2.75 -12.04 3.08
C VAL A 117 -3.49 -12.87 2.04
N ALA A 118 -3.36 -12.50 0.78
CA ALA A 118 -3.75 -13.28 -0.37
C ALA A 118 -2.50 -13.66 -1.19
N ALA A 119 -2.27 -15.00 -1.34
CA ALA A 119 -1.13 -15.55 -2.04
C ALA A 119 -1.54 -16.89 -2.70
N ARG A 120 -2.44 -16.81 -3.67
CA ARG A 120 -3.06 -18.01 -4.29
C ARG A 120 -2.93 -18.00 -5.80
N ASP A 121 -1.75 -17.87 -6.28
CA ASP A 121 -1.47 -17.78 -7.70
C ASP A 121 -0.80 -19.05 -8.28
N GLY A 122 -0.22 -19.90 -7.42
CA GLY A 122 0.41 -21.19 -7.77
C GLY A 122 1.93 -21.12 -7.83
N PHE A 123 2.52 -20.01 -7.43
CA PHE A 123 3.95 -19.83 -7.19
C PHE A 123 4.27 -20.00 -5.71
N GLU A 124 5.55 -20.07 -5.33
CA GLU A 124 6.00 -20.21 -3.95
C GLU A 124 6.26 -18.82 -3.35
N ASP A 125 5.46 -18.43 -2.37
CA ASP A 125 5.61 -17.16 -1.68
C ASP A 125 6.28 -17.33 -0.31
N GLN A 126 7.01 -16.30 0.11
CA GLN A 126 7.59 -16.18 1.45
C GLN A 126 6.75 -15.18 2.26
N ILE A 127 6.02 -15.66 3.27
CA ILE A 127 5.04 -14.87 4.00
C ILE A 127 5.41 -14.76 5.48
N TYR A 128 5.59 -13.54 5.95
CA TYR A 128 5.85 -13.16 7.34
C TYR A 128 4.67 -12.37 7.87
N CYS A 129 3.87 -12.97 8.76
CA CYS A 129 2.66 -12.34 9.26
C CYS A 129 2.96 -11.28 10.35
N GLY A 130 3.92 -11.56 11.25
CA GLY A 130 4.30 -10.61 12.29
C GLY A 130 3.40 -10.67 13.52
N ASP A 131 3.14 -9.50 14.13
CA ASP A 131 2.40 -9.41 15.38
C ASP A 131 0.90 -9.25 15.13
N GLY A 132 0.06 -10.13 15.70
CA GLY A 132 -1.39 -9.98 15.63
C GLY A 132 -2.13 -11.28 15.42
N TYR A 133 -3.34 -11.20 14.92
CA TYR A 133 -4.15 -12.35 14.54
C TYR A 133 -4.45 -12.33 13.05
N ASP A 134 -3.62 -13.03 12.27
CA ASP A 134 -3.58 -12.92 10.83
C ASP A 134 -4.35 -14.03 10.12
N ARG A 135 -4.87 -13.68 8.95
CA ARG A 135 -5.54 -14.61 8.05
C ARG A 135 -4.76 -14.71 6.75
N VAL A 136 -4.27 -15.90 6.43
CA VAL A 136 -3.53 -16.13 5.19
C VAL A 136 -4.27 -17.09 4.26
N TYR A 137 -4.47 -16.65 3.04
CA TYR A 137 -5.06 -17.43 1.95
C TYR A 137 -3.92 -17.82 1.00
N VAL A 138 -3.50 -19.08 1.05
CA VAL A 138 -2.24 -19.54 0.48
C VAL A 138 -2.40 -20.84 -0.32
N ASN A 139 -1.41 -21.13 -1.16
CA ASN A 139 -1.18 -22.42 -1.79
C ASN A 139 -0.44 -23.38 -0.83
N ARG A 140 -0.19 -24.61 -1.29
CA ARG A 140 0.53 -25.61 -0.48
C ARG A 140 2.03 -25.39 -0.45
N ILE A 141 2.54 -24.72 -1.48
CA ILE A 141 3.97 -24.50 -1.69
C ILE A 141 4.49 -23.28 -0.94
N ASP A 142 3.60 -22.39 -0.50
CA ASP A 142 3.98 -21.17 0.19
C ASP A 142 4.58 -21.44 1.56
N VAL A 143 5.60 -20.66 1.92
CA VAL A 143 6.34 -20.75 3.18
C VAL A 143 5.86 -19.67 4.14
N LEU A 144 5.36 -20.09 5.30
CA LEU A 144 4.77 -19.20 6.29
C LEU A 144 5.67 -19.07 7.52
N HIS A 145 5.85 -17.84 8.00
CA HIS A 145 6.59 -17.48 9.20
C HIS A 145 5.69 -16.65 10.13
N ASP A 146 5.58 -17.07 11.39
CA ASP A 146 4.84 -16.39 12.47
C ASP A 146 3.37 -16.06 12.09
N CYS A 147 2.67 -17.05 11.48
CA CYS A 147 1.27 -16.92 11.05
C CYS A 147 0.34 -17.81 11.89
N GLU A 148 -0.63 -17.23 12.60
CA GLU A 148 -1.53 -17.96 13.49
C GLU A 148 -2.60 -18.77 12.76
N LYS A 149 -3.08 -18.28 11.63
CA LYS A 149 -4.19 -18.92 10.92
C LYS A 149 -3.98 -19.07 9.42
N LYS A 150 -3.65 -20.28 9.01
CA LYS A 150 -3.58 -20.67 7.61
C LYS A 150 -4.96 -21.06 7.05
N LEU A 151 -5.40 -20.40 5.98
CA LEU A 151 -6.59 -20.75 5.21
C LEU A 151 -6.17 -21.27 3.83
N THR A 152 -6.13 -22.58 3.66
CA THR A 152 -5.91 -23.20 2.35
C THR A 152 -7.25 -23.48 1.68
N ASN A 153 -7.33 -23.35 0.37
CA ASN A 153 -8.48 -23.91 -0.35
C ASN A 153 -8.49 -25.42 -0.16
N LYS A 154 -9.58 -25.93 0.43
CA LYS A 154 -9.88 -27.34 0.29
C LYS A 154 -10.10 -27.59 -1.20
N PRO A 155 -9.49 -28.64 -1.81
CA PRO A 155 -9.84 -29.01 -3.18
C PRO A 155 -11.36 -29.17 -3.20
N GLN A 156 -12.04 -28.49 -4.11
CA GLN A 156 -13.44 -28.80 -4.40
C GLN A 156 -13.45 -30.24 -4.90
N PRO A 157 -14.38 -31.09 -4.42
CA PRO A 157 -14.52 -32.48 -4.86
C PRO A 157 -14.85 -32.57 -6.34
#